data_7c2a246594db903087326f60914b4855
#
_entry.id   7c2a246594db903087326f60914b4855
#
_cell.length_a   1.000
_cell.length_b   1.000
_cell.length_c   1.000
_cell.angle_alpha   90.00
_cell.angle_beta   90.00
_cell.angle_gamma   90.00
#
_symmetry.space_group_name_H-M   'P 1'
#
loop_
_entity.id
_entity.type
_entity.pdbx_description
1 polymer ?
#
loop_
_entity_poly.entity_id
_entity_poly.type
_entity_poly.pdbx_seq_one_letter_code
_entity_poly.pdbx_strand_id
1 'polypeptide(L)'
;FISVFLIFYSRLNKKFENTKGTQIIMRYTLRALTIDQFSRIASTICAAEILRKENSNLFGDKEITLGLWVGQKQTPNWYSEAAKVINNPNSQAESTPRQLINCPCCKNQLLYTAQDDEKKINVECVSPESKNTCEIQKKLNSLPILTVDECLYNNLPTFLLATIDKFAQIIRKDEALGFLGKKGFSSPPSLIIQDELHLITGPLGTLT
;
A
#
# COMPACT_ATOMS: atom_id res chain seq x y z
N PHE A 1 7.58 -3.45 13.52
CA PHE A 1 7.75 -4.87 13.89
C PHE A 1 6.42 -5.53 14.25
N ILE A 2 5.61 -4.97 15.17
CA ILE A 2 4.32 -5.56 15.60
C ILE A 2 3.40 -5.85 14.42
N SER A 3 3.29 -4.92 13.47
CA SER A 3 2.43 -5.07 12.29
C SER A 3 2.83 -6.29 11.43
N VAL A 4 4.13 -6.44 11.15
CA VAL A 4 4.64 -7.58 10.37
C VAL A 4 4.46 -8.88 11.13
N PHE A 5 4.74 -8.88 12.44
CA PHE A 5 4.48 -10.03 13.30
C PHE A 5 2.99 -10.46 13.22
N LEU A 6 2.06 -9.52 13.33
CA LEU A 6 0.62 -9.83 13.26
C LEU A 6 0.22 -10.38 11.88
N ILE A 7 0.80 -9.86 10.79
CA ILE A 7 0.55 -10.36 9.43
C ILE A 7 0.97 -11.83 9.34
N PHE A 8 2.18 -12.18 9.78
CA PHE A 8 2.65 -13.57 9.73
C PHE A 8 1.95 -14.47 10.74
N TYR A 9 1.69 -13.98 11.94
CA TYR A 9 0.96 -14.73 12.96
C TYR A 9 -0.45 -15.11 12.48
N SER A 10 -1.16 -14.17 11.82
CA SER A 10 -2.47 -14.44 11.27
C SER A 10 -2.45 -15.51 10.17
N ARG A 11 -1.36 -15.57 9.40
CA ARG A 11 -1.19 -16.55 8.31
C ARG A 11 -0.83 -17.94 8.82
N LEU A 12 -0.09 -18.03 9.91
CA LEU A 12 0.21 -19.30 10.58
C LEU A 12 -1.02 -19.91 11.28
N ASN A 13 -1.95 -19.05 11.68
CA ASN A 13 -3.17 -19.50 12.31
C ASN A 13 -4.24 -19.79 11.25
N LYS A 14 -4.48 -21.07 10.93
CA LYS A 14 -5.42 -21.52 9.87
C LYS A 14 -6.81 -20.90 9.92
N LYS A 15 -7.25 -20.37 11.07
CA LYS A 15 -8.52 -19.63 11.18
C LYS A 15 -8.55 -18.35 10.37
N PHE A 16 -7.38 -17.82 9.99
CA PHE A 16 -7.22 -16.57 9.22
C PHE A 16 -6.76 -16.79 7.78
N GLU A 17 -6.60 -18.03 7.33
CA GLU A 17 -6.10 -18.39 5.99
C GLU A 17 -6.93 -17.79 4.85
N ASN A 18 -8.23 -17.56 5.10
CA ASN A 18 -9.19 -16.99 4.14
C ASN A 18 -9.60 -15.55 4.45
N THR A 19 -8.90 -14.83 5.33
CA THR A 19 -9.27 -13.46 5.62
C THR A 19 -8.96 -12.55 4.43
N LYS A 20 -9.99 -12.29 3.63
CA LYS A 20 -9.96 -11.24 2.63
C LYS A 20 -10.07 -9.90 3.37
N GLY A 21 -9.13 -8.98 3.17
CA GLY A 21 -9.24 -7.64 3.76
C GLY A 21 -7.90 -7.04 4.16
N THR A 22 -7.99 -5.82 4.64
CA THR A 22 -6.87 -5.06 5.19
C THR A 22 -6.62 -5.51 6.62
N GLN A 23 -5.42 -5.99 6.91
CA GLN A 23 -5.07 -6.47 8.26
C GLN A 23 -4.56 -5.35 9.16
N ILE A 24 -3.79 -4.42 8.60
CA ILE A 24 -3.19 -3.30 9.33
C ILE A 24 -3.61 -1.99 8.67
N ILE A 25 -4.10 -1.06 9.46
CA ILE A 25 -4.33 0.33 9.04
C ILE A 25 -3.44 1.23 9.87
N MET A 26 -2.65 2.06 9.21
CA MET A 26 -1.87 3.10 9.86
C MET A 26 -2.30 4.46 9.36
N ARG A 27 -2.78 5.31 10.27
CA ARG A 27 -3.30 6.64 9.98
C ARG A 27 -2.28 7.69 10.37
N TYR A 28 -2.02 8.61 9.44
CA TYR A 28 -1.15 9.75 9.62
C TYR A 28 -1.89 11.06 9.40
N THR A 29 -1.40 12.12 10.01
CA THR A 29 -1.71 13.46 9.53
C THR A 29 -1.00 13.69 8.20
N LEU A 30 -1.57 14.52 7.31
CA LEU A 30 -0.98 14.81 6.00
C LEU A 30 0.46 15.36 6.12
N ARG A 31 0.76 16.07 7.22
CA ARG A 31 2.10 16.65 7.49
C ARG A 31 3.11 15.62 8.00
N ALA A 32 2.64 14.55 8.63
CA ALA A 32 3.51 13.53 9.22
C ALA A 32 3.91 12.44 8.22
N LEU A 33 3.12 12.21 7.18
CA LEU A 33 3.45 11.21 6.16
C LEU A 33 4.46 11.77 5.16
N THR A 34 5.72 11.48 5.40
CA THR A 34 6.83 11.84 4.50
C THR A 34 7.14 10.72 3.51
N ILE A 35 7.81 11.09 2.40
CA ILE A 35 8.34 10.12 1.41
C ILE A 35 9.25 9.09 2.10
N ASP A 36 10.04 9.53 3.08
CA ASP A 36 10.95 8.64 3.81
C ASP A 36 10.21 7.61 4.66
N GLN A 37 9.12 8.00 5.32
CA GLN A 37 8.29 7.06 6.09
C GLN A 37 7.63 6.04 5.18
N PHE A 38 7.07 6.49 4.04
CA PHE A 38 6.50 5.58 3.05
C PHE A 38 7.56 4.61 2.50
N SER A 39 8.75 5.10 2.16
CA SER A 39 9.87 4.27 1.68
C SER A 39 10.33 3.23 2.71
N ARG A 40 10.37 3.58 4.01
CA ARG A 40 10.72 2.64 5.09
C ARG A 40 9.69 1.53 5.24
N ILE A 41 8.40 1.88 5.21
CA ILE A 41 7.33 0.89 5.29
C ILE A 41 7.32 0.01 4.04
N ALA A 42 7.52 0.60 2.85
CA ALA A 42 7.64 -0.14 1.59
C ALA A 42 8.79 -1.15 1.64
N SER A 43 9.96 -0.76 2.17
CA SER A 43 11.09 -1.68 2.37
C SER A 43 10.71 -2.86 3.25
N THR A 44 10.02 -2.60 4.35
CA THR A 44 9.58 -3.63 5.30
C THR A 44 8.56 -4.59 4.67
N ILE A 45 7.60 -4.07 3.92
CA ILE A 45 6.59 -4.88 3.23
C ILE A 45 7.19 -5.70 2.09
N CYS A 46 8.13 -5.13 1.32
CA CYS A 46 8.86 -5.89 0.30
C CYS A 46 9.65 -7.07 0.92
N ALA A 47 10.33 -6.82 2.04
CA ALA A 47 11.04 -7.89 2.77
C ALA A 47 10.07 -8.97 3.29
N ALA A 48 8.92 -8.56 3.83
CA ALA A 48 7.89 -9.50 4.27
C ALA A 48 7.33 -10.34 3.11
N GLU A 49 7.11 -9.73 1.95
CA GLU A 49 6.61 -10.44 0.77
C GLU A 49 7.66 -11.42 0.20
N ILE A 50 8.94 -11.05 0.20
CA ILE A 50 10.02 -11.97 -0.16
C ILE A 50 10.00 -13.18 0.77
N LEU A 51 9.95 -12.96 2.08
CA LEU A 51 9.89 -14.02 3.08
C LEU A 51 8.67 -14.92 2.90
N ARG A 52 7.50 -14.33 2.62
CA ARG A 52 6.28 -15.08 2.31
C ARG A 52 6.47 -15.97 1.07
N LYS A 53 7.00 -15.43 -0.03
CA LYS A 53 7.23 -16.19 -1.28
C LYS A 53 8.17 -17.37 -1.07
N GLU A 54 9.23 -17.17 -0.29
CA GLU A 54 10.19 -18.24 0.04
C GLU A 54 9.58 -19.34 0.93
N ASN A 55 8.51 -19.03 1.65
CA ASN A 55 7.84 -19.94 2.58
C ASN A 55 6.32 -19.99 2.33
N SER A 56 5.92 -20.08 1.06
CA SER A 56 4.50 -20.03 0.66
C SER A 56 3.68 -21.18 1.23
N ASN A 57 4.30 -22.34 1.48
CA ASN A 57 3.70 -23.48 2.16
C ASN A 57 3.25 -23.17 3.60
N LEU A 58 3.91 -22.21 4.27
CA LEU A 58 3.60 -21.78 5.65
C LEU A 58 2.67 -20.55 5.67
N PHE A 59 2.90 -19.62 4.77
CA PHE A 59 2.27 -18.29 4.81
C PHE A 59 1.20 -18.07 3.73
N GLY A 60 0.95 -19.08 2.90
CA GLY A 60 -0.06 -19.04 1.83
C GLY A 60 0.35 -18.22 0.61
N ASP A 61 -0.49 -18.24 -0.42
CA ASP A 61 -0.18 -17.64 -1.73
C ASP A 61 -0.60 -16.17 -1.85
N LYS A 62 -1.45 -15.69 -0.94
CA LYS A 62 -1.91 -14.30 -0.99
C LYS A 62 -0.75 -13.33 -0.71
N GLU A 63 -0.48 -12.44 -1.66
CA GLU A 63 0.56 -11.42 -1.59
C GLU A 63 0.39 -10.50 -0.36
N ILE A 64 1.51 -10.09 0.26
CA ILE A 64 1.53 -9.06 1.31
C ILE A 64 1.74 -7.72 0.61
N THR A 65 0.71 -6.88 0.58
CA THR A 65 0.70 -5.62 -0.18
C THR A 65 0.60 -4.40 0.72
N LEU A 66 1.21 -3.31 0.26
CA LEU A 66 1.15 -1.98 0.87
C LEU A 66 0.23 -1.09 0.04
N GLY A 67 -0.79 -0.52 0.64
CA GLY A 67 -1.64 0.50 0.04
C GLY A 67 -1.34 1.89 0.58
N LEU A 68 -1.36 2.89 -0.28
CA LEU A 68 -1.28 4.31 0.09
C LEU A 68 -2.59 5.01 -0.29
N TRP A 69 -3.37 5.40 0.70
CA TRP A 69 -4.67 6.04 0.54
C TRP A 69 -4.65 7.48 1.07
N VAL A 70 -4.34 8.40 0.17
CA VAL A 70 -4.12 9.82 0.48
C VAL A 70 -4.97 10.72 -0.42
N GLY A 71 -4.92 12.05 -0.20
CA GLY A 71 -5.73 12.99 -0.97
C GLY A 71 -5.47 12.97 -2.48
N GLN A 72 -6.50 13.28 -3.27
CA GLN A 72 -6.47 13.27 -4.74
C GLN A 72 -5.37 14.17 -5.35
N LYS A 73 -4.90 15.19 -4.64
CA LYS A 73 -3.74 16.01 -5.06
C LYS A 73 -2.41 15.25 -5.03
N GLN A 74 -2.34 14.11 -4.34
CA GLN A 74 -1.12 13.34 -4.22
C GLN A 74 -1.15 12.08 -5.08
N THR A 75 -2.26 11.32 -5.01
CA THR A 75 -2.43 10.07 -5.75
C THR A 75 -3.71 10.09 -6.58
N PRO A 76 -3.69 9.50 -7.81
CA PRO A 76 -4.88 9.42 -8.66
C PRO A 76 -5.99 8.58 -8.01
N ASN A 77 -7.24 9.00 -8.20
CA ASN A 77 -8.38 8.19 -7.79
C ASN A 77 -8.64 7.03 -8.77
N TRP A 78 -8.43 7.25 -10.06
CA TRP A 78 -8.77 6.32 -11.13
C TRP A 78 -7.54 5.75 -11.83
N TYR A 79 -7.62 4.47 -12.20
CA TYR A 79 -6.56 3.83 -13.00
C TYR A 79 -6.28 4.55 -14.31
N SER A 80 -7.31 5.01 -15.01
CA SER A 80 -7.18 5.73 -16.28
C SER A 80 -6.39 7.04 -16.17
N GLU A 81 -6.49 7.73 -15.03
CA GLU A 81 -5.69 8.93 -14.72
C GLU A 81 -4.23 8.55 -14.49
N ALA A 82 -4.01 7.52 -13.67
CA ALA A 82 -2.68 7.01 -13.38
C ALA A 82 -1.96 6.52 -14.63
N ALA A 83 -2.63 5.75 -15.50
CA ALA A 83 -2.08 5.25 -16.74
C ALA A 83 -1.67 6.38 -17.70
N LYS A 84 -2.49 7.45 -17.82
CA LYS A 84 -2.13 8.63 -18.61
C LYS A 84 -0.86 9.31 -18.11
N VAL A 85 -0.69 9.43 -16.79
CA VAL A 85 0.51 10.03 -16.19
C VAL A 85 1.75 9.15 -16.40
N ILE A 86 1.59 7.82 -16.33
CA ILE A 86 2.70 6.88 -16.54
C ILE A 86 3.13 6.88 -18.01
N ASN A 87 2.17 6.84 -18.95
CA ASN A 87 2.44 6.75 -20.39
C ASN A 87 2.87 8.10 -21.01
N ASN A 88 2.66 9.23 -20.31
CA ASN A 88 3.08 10.55 -20.76
C ASN A 88 4.05 11.19 -19.75
N PRO A 89 5.38 11.06 -19.94
CA PRO A 89 6.38 11.64 -19.05
C PRO A 89 6.30 13.16 -18.88
N ASN A 90 5.72 13.86 -19.86
CA ASN A 90 5.56 15.32 -19.85
C ASN A 90 4.21 15.76 -19.25
N SER A 91 3.44 14.85 -18.67
CA SER A 91 2.19 15.17 -18.02
C SER A 91 2.42 16.09 -16.82
N GLN A 92 1.76 17.25 -16.81
CA GLN A 92 1.73 18.20 -15.69
C GLN A 92 0.59 17.86 -14.70
N ALA A 93 0.27 16.59 -14.53
CA ALA A 93 -0.78 16.17 -13.61
C ALA A 93 -0.40 16.53 -12.16
N GLU A 94 -1.34 17.10 -11.40
CA GLU A 94 -1.13 17.41 -9.97
C GLU A 94 -0.90 16.15 -9.15
N SER A 95 -1.52 15.02 -9.54
CA SER A 95 -1.41 13.73 -8.84
C SER A 95 -0.61 12.70 -9.65
N THR A 96 0.16 11.87 -8.97
CA THR A 96 0.97 10.85 -9.62
C THR A 96 0.96 9.53 -8.84
N PRO A 97 0.93 8.37 -9.51
CA PRO A 97 1.12 7.09 -8.83
C PRO A 97 2.58 6.85 -8.41
N ARG A 98 3.54 7.68 -8.89
CA ARG A 98 4.98 7.59 -8.60
C ARG A 98 5.31 8.14 -7.21
N GLN A 99 4.89 7.41 -6.17
CA GLN A 99 5.08 7.83 -4.76
C GLN A 99 6.42 7.39 -4.17
N LEU A 100 7.09 6.42 -4.78
CA LEU A 100 8.49 6.08 -4.50
C LEU A 100 9.38 6.59 -5.63
N ILE A 101 10.41 7.33 -5.28
CA ILE A 101 11.39 7.83 -6.26
C ILE A 101 12.41 6.76 -6.58
N ASN A 102 12.89 6.06 -5.54
CA ASN A 102 13.92 5.05 -5.64
C ASN A 102 13.50 3.74 -4.99
N CYS A 103 14.11 2.65 -5.42
CA CYS A 103 13.92 1.35 -4.84
C CYS A 103 14.19 1.38 -3.32
N PRO A 104 13.27 0.91 -2.48
CA PRO A 104 13.45 0.93 -1.03
C PRO A 104 14.62 0.06 -0.56
N CYS A 105 15.05 -0.93 -1.36
CA CYS A 105 16.17 -1.82 -1.05
C CYS A 105 17.51 -1.25 -1.53
N CYS A 106 17.69 -1.07 -2.83
CA CYS A 106 19.00 -0.75 -3.43
C CYS A 106 19.18 0.72 -3.82
N LYS A 107 18.14 1.55 -3.67
CA LYS A 107 18.11 2.98 -4.01
C LYS A 107 18.25 3.28 -5.53
N ASN A 108 18.24 2.27 -6.37
CA ASN A 108 18.22 2.46 -7.83
C ASN A 108 16.83 2.94 -8.29
N GLN A 109 16.78 3.35 -9.56
CA GLN A 109 15.58 3.86 -10.19
C GLN A 109 14.45 2.82 -10.22
N LEU A 110 13.21 3.28 -10.14
CA LEU A 110 12.01 2.48 -10.31
C LEU A 110 11.38 2.76 -11.67
N LEU A 111 10.96 1.70 -12.34
CA LEU A 111 10.15 1.74 -13.55
C LEU A 111 8.69 1.53 -13.17
N TYR A 112 7.85 2.45 -13.63
CA TYR A 112 6.40 2.36 -13.48
C TYR A 112 5.77 2.03 -14.83
N THR A 113 4.97 0.99 -14.89
CA THR A 113 4.25 0.57 -16.09
C THR A 113 2.76 0.39 -15.81
N ALA A 114 1.92 0.81 -16.74
CA ALA A 114 0.47 0.61 -16.65
C ALA A 114 0.11 -0.72 -17.30
N GLN A 115 -0.65 -1.56 -16.59
CA GLN A 115 -1.20 -2.83 -17.10
C GLN A 115 -2.70 -2.70 -17.22
N ASP A 116 -3.19 -2.56 -18.45
CA ASP A 116 -4.60 -2.30 -18.73
C ASP A 116 -5.49 -3.51 -18.43
N ASP A 117 -4.99 -4.73 -18.66
CA ASP A 117 -5.75 -5.98 -18.42
C ASP A 117 -6.13 -6.14 -16.96
N GLU A 118 -5.22 -5.82 -16.04
CA GLU A 118 -5.44 -5.94 -14.59
C GLU A 118 -5.84 -4.60 -13.95
N LYS A 119 -5.86 -3.51 -14.72
CA LYS A 119 -6.02 -2.13 -14.21
C LYS A 119 -5.08 -1.83 -13.04
N LYS A 120 -3.82 -2.20 -13.18
CA LYS A 120 -2.79 -2.11 -12.15
C LYS A 120 -1.60 -1.29 -12.63
N ILE A 121 -0.99 -0.55 -11.72
CA ILE A 121 0.32 0.07 -11.96
C ILE A 121 1.38 -0.84 -11.36
N ASN A 122 2.25 -1.38 -12.21
CA ASN A 122 3.42 -2.13 -11.78
C ASN A 122 4.57 -1.20 -11.47
N VAL A 123 5.34 -1.58 -10.45
CA VAL A 123 6.51 -0.84 -9.99
C VAL A 123 7.68 -1.80 -9.91
N GLU A 124 8.66 -1.65 -10.78
CA GLU A 124 9.80 -2.55 -10.89
C GLU A 124 11.10 -1.85 -10.56
N CYS A 125 12.02 -2.56 -9.91
CA CYS A 125 13.36 -2.04 -9.67
C CYS A 125 14.24 -2.26 -10.90
N VAL A 126 14.81 -1.19 -11.43
CA VAL A 126 15.76 -1.25 -12.54
C VAL A 126 17.19 -1.14 -11.98
N SER A 127 17.74 -2.27 -11.55
CA SER A 127 19.13 -2.34 -11.08
C SER A 127 20.05 -2.81 -12.23
N PRO A 128 21.21 -2.14 -12.49
CA PRO A 128 22.16 -2.61 -13.45
C PRO A 128 22.69 -4.00 -13.08
N GLU A 129 22.79 -4.91 -14.04
CA GLU A 129 23.25 -6.29 -13.83
C GLU A 129 24.66 -6.39 -13.23
N SER A 130 25.49 -5.35 -13.45
CA SER A 130 26.89 -5.31 -12.99
C SER A 130 27.11 -4.98 -11.53
N LYS A 131 26.06 -4.55 -10.80
CA LYS A 131 26.12 -4.22 -9.37
C LYS A 131 25.13 -5.08 -8.61
N ASN A 132 25.63 -5.93 -7.73
CA ASN A 132 24.87 -6.75 -6.77
C ASN A 132 23.36 -6.61 -6.92
N THR A 133 22.78 -7.51 -7.67
CA THR A 133 21.37 -7.52 -8.03
C THR A 133 20.50 -7.33 -6.78
N CYS A 134 19.60 -6.35 -6.86
CA CYS A 134 18.64 -6.04 -5.80
C CYS A 134 17.77 -7.27 -5.48
N GLU A 135 17.64 -7.62 -4.21
CA GLU A 135 16.82 -8.76 -3.78
C GLU A 135 15.35 -8.61 -4.21
N ILE A 136 14.82 -7.36 -4.23
CA ILE A 136 13.48 -7.10 -4.76
C ILE A 136 13.41 -7.47 -6.25
N GLN A 137 14.36 -7.02 -7.06
CA GLN A 137 14.39 -7.33 -8.49
C GLN A 137 14.52 -8.83 -8.76
N LYS A 138 15.30 -9.56 -7.93
CA LYS A 138 15.48 -11.00 -8.09
C LYS A 138 14.27 -11.83 -7.72
N LYS A 139 13.56 -11.43 -6.66
CA LYS A 139 12.56 -12.26 -6.01
C LYS A 139 11.12 -11.80 -6.24
N LEU A 140 10.93 -10.52 -6.55
CA LEU A 140 9.63 -9.93 -6.84
C LEU A 140 9.58 -9.44 -8.28
N ASN A 141 8.54 -9.80 -9.01
CA ASN A 141 8.31 -9.28 -10.37
C ASN A 141 7.96 -7.79 -10.35
N SER A 142 7.25 -7.36 -9.32
CA SER A 142 6.85 -5.98 -9.06
C SER A 142 6.86 -5.73 -7.56
N LEU A 143 7.11 -4.49 -7.15
CA LEU A 143 6.94 -4.10 -5.75
C LEU A 143 5.46 -4.23 -5.37
N PRO A 144 5.12 -4.81 -4.22
CA PRO A 144 3.74 -5.04 -3.79
C PRO A 144 3.10 -3.75 -3.25
N ILE A 145 3.01 -2.71 -4.09
CA ILE A 145 2.59 -1.37 -3.70
C ILE A 145 1.43 -0.91 -4.57
N LEU A 146 0.37 -0.40 -3.92
CA LEU A 146 -0.82 0.14 -4.54
C LEU A 146 -0.98 1.61 -4.15
N THR A 147 -1.04 2.51 -5.15
CA THR A 147 -1.12 3.97 -4.95
C THR A 147 -2.28 4.63 -5.68
N VAL A 148 -3.19 3.85 -6.25
CA VAL A 148 -4.37 4.34 -6.96
C VAL A 148 -5.61 3.87 -6.22
N ASP A 149 -6.56 4.76 -5.92
CA ASP A 149 -7.74 4.45 -5.10
C ASP A 149 -8.56 3.29 -5.70
N GLU A 150 -8.85 3.31 -7.00
CA GLU A 150 -9.57 2.23 -7.69
C GLU A 150 -8.89 0.88 -7.51
N CYS A 151 -7.55 0.85 -7.61
CA CYS A 151 -6.78 -0.38 -7.39
C CYS A 151 -6.86 -0.86 -5.95
N LEU A 152 -6.87 0.07 -4.97
CA LEU A 152 -6.99 -0.23 -3.54
C LEU A 152 -8.35 -0.84 -3.21
N TYR A 153 -9.44 -0.35 -3.81
CA TYR A 153 -10.79 -0.87 -3.57
C TYR A 153 -11.00 -2.25 -4.20
N ASN A 154 -10.43 -2.47 -5.38
CA ASN A 154 -10.52 -3.75 -6.09
C ASN A 154 -9.64 -4.83 -5.43
N ASN A 155 -8.47 -4.43 -4.92
CA ASN A 155 -7.48 -5.29 -4.28
C ASN A 155 -7.11 -4.74 -2.91
N LEU A 156 -7.88 -5.10 -1.88
CA LEU A 156 -7.64 -4.62 -0.52
C LEU A 156 -6.22 -4.94 -0.06
N PRO A 157 -5.40 -3.91 0.27
CA PRO A 157 -4.02 -4.12 0.68
C PRO A 157 -3.94 -4.77 2.06
N THR A 158 -2.88 -5.55 2.29
CA THR A 158 -2.62 -6.15 3.61
C THR A 158 -2.31 -5.08 4.66
N PHE A 159 -1.51 -4.08 4.26
CA PHE A 159 -1.15 -2.92 5.08
C PHE A 159 -1.60 -1.65 4.36
N LEU A 160 -2.47 -0.87 4.99
CA LEU A 160 -2.99 0.39 4.45
C LEU A 160 -2.39 1.57 5.21
N LEU A 161 -1.70 2.45 4.49
CA LEU A 161 -1.37 3.80 4.94
C LEU A 161 -2.44 4.77 4.48
N ALA A 162 -3.00 5.52 5.40
CA ALA A 162 -4.06 6.49 5.09
C ALA A 162 -3.83 7.82 5.81
N THR A 163 -4.21 8.93 5.16
CA THR A 163 -4.34 10.20 5.87
C THR A 163 -5.66 10.25 6.63
N ILE A 164 -5.66 10.98 7.75
CA ILE A 164 -6.86 11.14 8.59
C ILE A 164 -8.02 11.73 7.79
N ASP A 165 -7.74 12.75 6.96
CA ASP A 165 -8.77 13.40 6.14
C ASP A 165 -9.42 12.45 5.15
N LYS A 166 -8.62 11.57 4.53
CA LYS A 166 -9.13 10.55 3.62
C LYS A 166 -9.93 9.50 4.39
N PHE A 167 -9.44 9.11 5.56
CA PHE A 167 -10.11 8.13 6.42
C PHE A 167 -11.48 8.64 6.95
N ALA A 168 -11.60 9.94 7.22
CA ALA A 168 -12.88 10.55 7.61
C ALA A 168 -13.95 10.44 6.50
N GLN A 169 -13.55 10.22 5.25
CA GLN A 169 -14.45 10.03 4.12
C GLN A 169 -14.91 8.57 3.93
N ILE A 170 -14.41 7.62 4.74
CA ILE A 170 -14.65 6.19 4.56
C ILE A 170 -16.14 5.85 4.60
N ILE A 171 -16.91 6.55 5.46
CA ILE A 171 -18.36 6.33 5.64
C ILE A 171 -19.15 6.77 4.38
N ARG A 172 -18.57 7.64 3.56
CA ARG A 172 -19.22 8.21 2.36
C ARG A 172 -18.95 7.40 1.09
N LYS A 173 -18.05 6.41 1.16
CA LYS A 173 -17.62 5.59 0.02
C LYS A 173 -17.78 4.12 0.36
N ASP A 174 -18.81 3.48 -0.21
CA ASP A 174 -19.09 2.07 0.03
C ASP A 174 -17.90 1.13 -0.28
N GLU A 175 -17.12 1.47 -1.32
CA GLU A 175 -15.92 0.72 -1.69
C GLU A 175 -14.86 0.76 -0.59
N ALA A 176 -14.72 1.90 0.09
CA ALA A 176 -13.74 2.08 1.15
C ALA A 176 -14.12 1.33 2.45
N LEU A 177 -15.39 0.99 2.65
CA LEU A 177 -15.82 0.16 3.78
C LEU A 177 -15.15 -1.22 3.77
N GLY A 178 -14.68 -1.68 2.61
CA GLY A 178 -13.88 -2.90 2.51
C GLY A 178 -12.64 -2.89 3.40
N PHE A 179 -12.03 -1.74 3.65
CA PHE A 179 -10.85 -1.61 4.52
C PHE A 179 -11.18 -1.88 6.00
N LEU A 180 -12.40 -1.60 6.43
CA LEU A 180 -12.86 -1.82 7.83
C LEU A 180 -13.53 -3.18 8.04
N GLY A 181 -13.68 -3.96 6.99
CA GLY A 181 -14.37 -5.24 7.04
C GLY A 181 -15.85 -5.10 6.69
N LYS A 182 -16.21 -5.46 5.47
CA LYS A 182 -17.60 -5.52 5.01
C LYS A 182 -18.08 -6.96 5.13
N LYS A 183 -19.19 -7.17 5.87
CA LYS A 183 -19.77 -8.49 6.11
C LYS A 183 -19.94 -9.29 4.79
N GLY A 184 -19.37 -10.49 4.74
CA GLY A 184 -19.40 -11.37 3.56
C GLY A 184 -18.37 -11.02 2.48
N PHE A 185 -17.59 -9.93 2.63
CA PHE A 185 -16.61 -9.50 1.65
C PHE A 185 -15.18 -9.42 2.21
N SER A 186 -15.00 -8.81 3.36
CA SER A 186 -13.68 -8.63 3.98
C SER A 186 -13.76 -8.73 5.51
N SER A 187 -12.65 -9.13 6.12
CA SER A 187 -12.52 -9.15 7.59
C SER A 187 -12.09 -7.77 8.10
N PRO A 188 -12.47 -7.41 9.33
CA PRO A 188 -11.99 -6.18 9.95
C PRO A 188 -10.49 -6.22 10.19
N PRO A 189 -9.81 -5.06 10.23
CA PRO A 189 -8.38 -4.99 10.50
C PRO A 189 -8.04 -5.52 11.90
N SER A 190 -6.91 -6.22 12.00
CA SER A 190 -6.38 -6.74 13.28
C SER A 190 -5.72 -5.65 14.11
N LEU A 191 -5.24 -4.59 13.48
CA LEU A 191 -4.56 -3.47 14.14
C LEU A 191 -4.81 -2.17 13.41
N ILE A 192 -5.20 -1.14 14.17
CA ILE A 192 -5.25 0.25 13.70
C ILE A 192 -4.25 1.06 14.51
N ILE A 193 -3.30 1.68 13.83
CA ILE A 193 -2.28 2.54 14.44
C ILE A 193 -2.63 3.98 14.08
N GLN A 194 -2.71 4.83 15.10
CA GLN A 194 -2.87 6.26 14.92
C GLN A 194 -1.59 6.96 15.33
N ASP A 195 -0.93 7.58 14.36
CA ASP A 195 0.22 8.46 14.63
C ASP A 195 -0.25 9.88 14.92
N GLU A 196 0.53 10.61 15.72
CA GLU A 196 0.25 12.00 16.09
C GLU A 196 -1.18 12.21 16.65
N LEU A 197 -1.63 11.34 17.54
CA LEU A 197 -3.00 11.39 18.10
C LEU A 197 -3.33 12.75 18.71
N HIS A 198 -2.33 13.45 19.27
CA HIS A 198 -2.50 14.78 19.86
C HIS A 198 -2.95 15.85 18.86
N LEU A 199 -2.68 15.68 17.56
CA LEU A 199 -3.12 16.62 16.52
C LEU A 199 -4.62 16.47 16.19
N ILE A 200 -5.25 15.40 16.63
CA ILE A 200 -6.68 15.14 16.41
C ILE A 200 -7.51 15.70 17.55
N THR A 201 -6.90 15.96 18.71
CA THR A 201 -7.59 16.48 19.93
C THR A 201 -7.83 18.00 19.93
N GLY A 202 -7.61 18.68 18.79
CA GLY A 202 -7.91 20.08 18.58
C GLY A 202 -9.32 20.31 17.99
N PRO A 203 -9.55 21.42 17.30
CA PRO A 203 -10.82 21.74 16.65
C PRO A 203 -11.35 20.67 15.68
N LEU A 204 -10.47 19.80 15.17
CA LEU A 204 -10.82 18.63 14.36
C LEU A 204 -11.32 17.44 15.20
N GLY A 205 -10.97 17.38 16.48
CA GLY A 205 -11.39 16.30 17.38
C GLY A 205 -12.73 16.53 18.09
N THR A 206 -13.26 17.75 18.02
CA THR A 206 -14.60 18.08 18.55
C THR A 206 -15.74 17.77 17.58
N LEU A 207 -15.44 17.23 16.40
CA LEU A 207 -16.41 16.81 15.40
C LEU A 207 -16.61 15.29 15.34
N THR A 208 -16.01 14.56 16.26
CA THR A 208 -16.25 13.14 16.51
C THR A 208 -16.88 12.95 17.87
#